data_1c1b21352a280097abda8a8295102df8
#
_entry.id   1c1b21352a280097abda8a8295102df8
#
_cell.length_a   1.000
_cell.length_b   1.000
_cell.length_c   1.000
_cell.angle_alpha   90.00
_cell.angle_beta   90.00
_cell.angle_gamma   90.00
#
_symmetry.space_group_name_H-M   'P 1'
#
loop_
_entity.id
_entity.type
_entity.pdbx_description
1 polymer ?
#
loop_
_entity_poly.entity_id
_entity_poly.type
_entity_poly.pdbx_seq_one_letter_code
_entity_poly.pdbx_strand_id
1 'polypeptide(L)'
;KTKAVVWLVPSDAILTQTVRNLKDTAHPYRQKVDVDFGSRVEVYTKQELLNGQNFNPTAVTEQLSIMVLSYDSFRSRGKEGLKAYQENSNLAEFAKVLGKPEQPIQKADETALFQIINQLNPLVIVDESHHARTDLSLEMLSNFNPCFVLDLTATPKKESNIISYVDAVQLKTEHMVKLPVIVYNRDSQTEVLTDAIDLRNKLEEYANAEYSRTGKYIRPIALFQAQPKGKEDATTFEKLREKLVKDAGIPAEQVAIRTADVNELKNVDLMSPDCPIRYLITVNALKEGWDCPFAYILASLANKTSQVDVEQILGRILRLPHTTEHTLPSLNMSYVLTSSNDFEDTVRRIIKGLNNAGFSDKDYRISEPVTPKPIVPNPIQLHISDLEPKQEENSTQDDFKDVDGKAIAEELERRRQA
;
A
#
# COMPACT_ATOMS: atom_id res chain seq x y z
N LYS A 1 4.65 27.46 25.05
CA LYS A 1 4.19 26.12 24.66
C LYS A 1 4.87 25.75 23.35
N THR A 2 5.46 24.58 23.30
CA THR A 2 6.13 24.07 22.10
C THR A 2 5.12 23.61 21.04
N LYS A 3 5.50 23.65 19.77
CA LYS A 3 4.71 23.16 18.64
C LYS A 3 5.37 21.90 18.10
N ALA A 4 5.52 20.88 18.96
CA ALA A 4 6.23 19.66 18.68
C ALA A 4 5.26 18.51 18.36
N VAL A 5 5.50 17.80 17.28
CA VAL A 5 4.77 16.59 16.86
C VAL A 5 5.76 15.45 16.67
N VAL A 6 5.51 14.32 17.26
CA VAL A 6 6.20 13.06 16.98
C VAL A 6 5.28 12.18 16.16
N TRP A 7 5.69 11.82 14.96
CA TRP A 7 4.96 10.89 14.07
C TRP A 7 5.70 9.56 14.03
N LEU A 8 5.13 8.58 14.71
CA LEU A 8 5.70 7.23 14.80
C LEU A 8 5.14 6.35 13.70
N VAL A 9 6.04 5.69 12.96
CA VAL A 9 5.71 4.80 11.85
C VAL A 9 6.31 3.41 12.07
N PRO A 10 5.65 2.33 11.54
CA PRO A 10 6.06 0.96 11.83
C PRO A 10 7.29 0.48 11.05
N SER A 11 7.65 1.14 9.94
CA SER A 11 8.74 0.68 9.07
C SER A 11 9.49 1.82 8.40
N ASP A 12 10.74 1.55 7.97
CA ASP A 12 11.58 2.51 7.25
C ASP A 12 11.01 2.90 5.88
N ALA A 13 10.23 2.02 5.26
CA ALA A 13 9.56 2.32 4.00
C ALA A 13 8.50 3.41 4.20
N ILE A 14 7.66 3.28 5.23
CA ILE A 14 6.64 4.28 5.59
C ILE A 14 7.33 5.56 6.08
N LEU A 15 8.42 5.44 6.86
CA LEU A 15 9.21 6.60 7.30
C LEU A 15 9.66 7.43 6.10
N THR A 16 10.31 6.79 5.14
CA THR A 16 10.82 7.46 3.93
C THR A 16 9.69 8.12 3.14
N GLN A 17 8.56 7.45 2.98
CA GLN A 17 7.38 7.98 2.30
C GLN A 17 6.78 9.18 3.03
N THR A 18 6.59 9.07 4.34
CA THR A 18 6.00 10.14 5.18
C THR A 18 6.90 11.38 5.17
N VAL A 19 8.21 11.21 5.36
CA VAL A 19 9.18 12.32 5.29
C VAL A 19 9.14 13.00 3.93
N ARG A 20 9.17 12.21 2.84
CA ARG A 20 9.11 12.75 1.47
C ARG A 20 7.83 13.57 1.27
N ASN A 21 6.68 13.01 1.61
CA ASN A 21 5.39 13.66 1.41
C ASN A 21 5.23 14.96 2.23
N LEU A 22 5.78 14.99 3.46
CA LEU A 22 5.74 16.16 4.33
C LEU A 22 6.80 17.22 3.98
N LYS A 23 7.92 16.83 3.35
CA LYS A 23 8.95 17.77 2.88
C LYS A 23 8.65 18.34 1.50
N ASP A 24 7.86 17.64 0.67
CA ASP A 24 7.49 18.08 -0.66
C ASP A 24 6.40 19.18 -0.58
N THR A 25 6.75 20.40 -0.89
CA THR A 25 5.85 21.56 -0.87
C THR A 25 4.72 21.48 -1.89
N ALA A 26 4.84 20.62 -2.91
CA ALA A 26 3.78 20.36 -3.89
C ALA A 26 2.79 19.29 -3.40
N HIS A 27 3.15 18.53 -2.36
CA HIS A 27 2.29 17.46 -1.85
C HIS A 27 1.09 18.03 -1.06
N PRO A 28 -0.15 17.53 -1.27
CA PRO A 28 -1.35 18.05 -0.61
C PRO A 28 -1.27 18.11 0.92
N TYR A 29 -0.63 17.13 1.57
CA TYR A 29 -0.42 17.12 3.02
C TYR A 29 0.42 18.31 3.48
N ARG A 30 1.55 18.56 2.79
CA ARG A 30 2.41 19.70 3.12
C ARG A 30 1.69 21.02 2.87
N GLN A 31 1.01 21.17 1.76
CA GLN A 31 0.24 22.37 1.45
C GLN A 31 -0.81 22.69 2.52
N LYS A 32 -1.55 21.68 2.99
CA LYS A 32 -2.54 21.86 4.05
C LYS A 32 -1.90 22.33 5.36
N VAL A 33 -0.80 21.72 5.75
CA VAL A 33 -0.06 22.11 6.97
C VAL A 33 0.53 23.52 6.82
N ASP A 34 1.07 23.85 5.66
CA ASP A 34 1.62 25.19 5.38
C ASP A 34 0.55 26.28 5.48
N VAL A 35 -0.67 26.02 4.99
CA VAL A 35 -1.80 26.95 5.13
C VAL A 35 -2.15 27.18 6.61
N ASP A 36 -2.25 26.11 7.39
CA ASP A 36 -2.68 26.19 8.79
C ASP A 36 -1.61 26.80 9.72
N PHE A 37 -0.32 26.67 9.38
CA PHE A 37 0.82 27.14 10.19
C PHE A 37 1.62 28.29 9.53
N GLY A 38 1.08 28.90 8.46
CA GLY A 38 1.73 30.02 7.78
C GLY A 38 3.10 29.68 7.22
N SER A 39 3.25 28.48 6.66
CA SER A 39 4.52 27.91 6.13
C SER A 39 5.66 27.81 7.14
N ARG A 40 5.37 27.98 8.43
CA ARG A 40 6.33 27.77 9.52
C ARG A 40 6.30 26.31 9.97
N VAL A 41 6.82 25.42 9.12
CA VAL A 41 6.81 23.97 9.33
C VAL A 41 8.17 23.40 8.98
N GLU A 42 8.75 22.65 9.89
CA GLU A 42 9.98 21.89 9.66
C GLU A 42 9.75 20.41 9.93
N VAL A 43 10.29 19.56 9.08
CA VAL A 43 10.14 18.10 9.18
C VAL A 43 11.50 17.47 9.38
N TYR A 44 11.65 16.73 10.48
CA TYR A 44 12.91 16.15 10.91
C TYR A 44 12.91 14.62 10.83
N THR A 45 14.00 14.07 10.35
CA THR A 45 14.39 12.68 10.56
C THR A 45 15.18 12.54 11.87
N LYS A 46 15.33 11.32 12.38
CA LYS A 46 16.14 11.05 13.57
C LYS A 46 17.59 11.60 13.45
N GLN A 47 18.18 11.44 12.27
CA GLN A 47 19.58 11.88 12.04
C GLN A 47 19.68 13.42 12.10
N GLU A 48 18.74 14.14 11.51
CA GLU A 48 18.70 15.61 11.56
C GLU A 48 18.52 16.11 12.99
N LEU A 49 17.67 15.45 13.79
CA LEU A 49 17.51 15.74 15.21
C LEU A 49 18.79 15.52 16.01
N LEU A 50 19.45 14.37 15.83
CA LEU A 50 20.71 14.06 16.51
C LEU A 50 21.84 15.02 16.14
N ASN A 51 21.85 15.53 14.92
CA ASN A 51 22.81 16.52 14.46
C ASN A 51 22.48 17.96 14.90
N GLY A 52 21.31 18.18 15.54
CA GLY A 52 20.84 19.53 15.87
C GLY A 52 20.56 20.40 14.63
N GLN A 53 20.32 19.79 13.48
CA GLN A 53 20.14 20.50 12.22
C GLN A 53 18.81 21.23 12.19
N ASN A 54 18.84 22.57 12.27
CA ASN A 54 17.67 23.44 12.40
C ASN A 54 16.77 23.10 13.60
N PHE A 55 17.20 22.21 14.50
CA PHE A 55 16.46 21.78 15.67
C PHE A 55 17.06 22.42 16.91
N ASN A 56 16.38 23.44 17.44
CA ASN A 56 16.79 24.21 18.59
C ASN A 56 15.56 24.75 19.36
N PRO A 57 15.71 25.29 20.58
CA PRO A 57 14.60 25.77 21.41
C PRO A 57 13.71 26.83 20.75
N THR A 58 14.29 27.72 19.96
CA THR A 58 13.54 28.76 19.22
C THR A 58 12.68 28.10 18.13
N ALA A 59 13.26 27.19 17.35
CA ALA A 59 12.54 26.50 16.27
C ALA A 59 11.28 25.80 16.79
N VAL A 60 11.37 25.00 17.86
CA VAL A 60 10.21 24.25 18.40
C VAL A 60 9.15 25.15 19.07
N THR A 61 9.47 26.41 19.30
CA THR A 61 8.53 27.39 19.86
C THR A 61 7.83 28.19 18.77
N GLU A 62 8.55 28.59 17.74
CA GLU A 62 8.04 29.48 16.69
C GLU A 62 7.39 28.76 15.52
N GLN A 63 7.85 27.56 15.20
CA GLN A 63 7.36 26.78 14.05
C GLN A 63 6.83 25.41 14.48
N LEU A 64 5.99 24.81 13.63
CA LEU A 64 5.58 23.42 13.76
C LEU A 64 6.77 22.50 13.47
N SER A 65 7.20 21.75 14.47
CA SER A 65 8.32 20.79 14.36
C SER A 65 7.79 19.38 14.33
N ILE A 66 7.80 18.75 13.15
CA ILE A 66 7.30 17.39 12.92
C ILE A 66 8.49 16.42 12.90
N MET A 67 8.60 15.56 13.88
CA MET A 67 9.63 14.56 14.03
C MET A 67 9.10 13.20 13.54
N VAL A 68 9.50 12.74 12.35
CA VAL A 68 9.08 11.45 11.79
C VAL A 68 10.07 10.39 12.20
N LEU A 69 9.62 9.39 12.97
CA LEU A 69 10.47 8.43 13.65
C LEU A 69 9.89 7.01 13.51
N SER A 70 10.75 6.01 13.41
CA SER A 70 10.30 4.61 13.48
C SER A 70 10.28 4.12 14.94
N TYR A 71 9.50 3.08 15.22
CA TYR A 71 9.50 2.44 16.55
C TYR A 71 10.89 1.99 16.99
N ASP A 72 11.73 1.56 16.04
CA ASP A 72 13.09 1.11 16.32
C ASP A 72 14.04 2.26 16.71
N SER A 73 13.65 3.51 16.44
CA SER A 73 14.44 4.70 16.76
C SER A 73 14.74 4.85 18.27
N PHE A 74 13.89 4.29 19.12
CA PHE A 74 13.98 4.41 20.58
C PHE A 74 14.05 3.07 21.32
N ARG A 75 14.23 1.95 20.60
CA ARG A 75 14.46 0.66 21.24
C ARG A 75 15.87 0.62 21.84
N SER A 76 15.94 0.47 23.16
CA SER A 76 17.20 0.47 23.92
C SER A 76 18.14 -0.70 23.64
N ARG A 77 17.72 -1.71 22.88
CA ARG A 77 18.47 -2.93 22.59
C ARG A 77 19.35 -2.88 21.35
N GLY A 78 19.30 -1.83 20.52
CA GLY A 78 20.08 -1.68 19.30
C GLY A 78 21.03 -0.49 19.34
N LYS A 79 22.18 -0.58 18.65
CA LYS A 79 23.16 0.53 18.57
C LYS A 79 22.52 1.86 18.14
N GLU A 80 21.60 1.80 17.20
CA GLU A 80 20.91 2.98 16.69
C GLU A 80 19.86 3.55 17.69
N GLY A 81 19.18 2.67 18.43
CA GLY A 81 18.26 3.09 19.49
C GLY A 81 18.99 3.75 20.66
N LEU A 82 20.13 3.20 21.05
CA LEU A 82 20.95 3.74 22.15
C LEU A 82 21.40 5.18 21.93
N LYS A 83 21.64 5.62 20.69
CA LYS A 83 22.03 7.00 20.40
C LYS A 83 21.02 8.04 20.89
N ALA A 84 19.74 7.69 20.98
CA ALA A 84 18.70 8.59 21.45
C ALA A 84 18.73 8.81 22.98
N TYR A 85 19.45 7.96 23.73
CA TYR A 85 19.62 8.03 25.20
C TYR A 85 20.97 8.60 25.64
N GLN A 86 21.90 8.75 24.72
CA GLN A 86 23.26 9.20 25.01
C GLN A 86 23.31 10.73 25.08
N GLU A 87 24.29 11.24 25.83
CA GLU A 87 24.67 12.65 25.82
C GLU A 87 24.85 13.15 24.37
N ASN A 88 24.29 14.32 24.09
CA ASN A 88 24.38 14.95 22.79
C ASN A 88 24.66 16.45 22.91
N SER A 89 25.91 16.83 22.67
CA SER A 89 26.35 18.23 22.71
C SER A 89 25.64 19.13 21.71
N ASN A 90 25.14 18.61 20.58
CA ASN A 90 24.38 19.37 19.60
C ASN A 90 23.01 19.85 20.17
N LEU A 91 22.53 19.21 21.22
CA LEU A 91 21.26 19.51 21.88
C LEU A 91 21.42 20.22 23.24
N ALA A 92 22.65 20.57 23.62
CA ALA A 92 22.94 21.19 24.92
C ALA A 92 22.20 22.53 25.15
N GLU A 93 21.84 23.25 24.10
CA GLU A 93 21.03 24.47 24.20
C GLU A 93 19.63 24.19 24.76
N PHE A 94 19.01 23.07 24.41
CA PHE A 94 17.74 22.65 24.97
C PHE A 94 17.80 22.47 26.48
N ALA A 95 18.84 21.80 27.01
CA ALA A 95 19.00 21.61 28.44
C ALA A 95 19.15 22.93 29.18
N LYS A 96 19.81 23.94 28.59
CA LYS A 96 19.92 25.28 29.15
C LYS A 96 18.58 26.02 29.22
N VAL A 97 17.73 25.89 28.21
CA VAL A 97 16.45 26.59 28.09
C VAL A 97 15.34 25.88 28.85
N LEU A 98 15.26 24.55 28.73
CA LEU A 98 14.22 23.71 29.34
C LEU A 98 14.49 23.45 30.84
N GLY A 99 15.76 23.52 31.27
CA GLY A 99 16.18 23.21 32.63
C GLY A 99 16.15 21.69 32.91
N LYS A 100 16.17 21.36 34.21
CA LYS A 100 16.15 19.95 34.65
C LYS A 100 14.81 19.30 34.30
N PRO A 101 14.81 18.06 33.77
CA PRO A 101 13.58 17.36 33.46
C PRO A 101 12.76 17.04 34.71
N GLU A 102 11.47 17.34 34.65
CA GLU A 102 10.51 16.94 35.72
C GLU A 102 10.28 15.43 35.74
N GLN A 103 10.34 14.81 34.58
CA GLN A 103 10.20 13.36 34.40
C GLN A 103 11.45 12.80 33.69
N PRO A 104 12.53 12.50 34.44
CA PRO A 104 13.73 11.96 33.86
C PRO A 104 13.51 10.54 33.33
N ILE A 105 13.89 10.31 32.08
CA ILE A 105 13.86 8.97 31.47
C ILE A 105 15.01 8.14 32.03
N GLN A 106 14.69 6.94 32.51
CA GLN A 106 15.70 6.03 33.04
C GLN A 106 16.79 5.74 31.99
N LYS A 107 18.06 5.91 32.35
CA LYS A 107 19.25 5.72 31.49
C LYS A 107 19.41 6.72 30.35
N ALA A 108 18.64 7.79 30.28
CA ALA A 108 18.87 8.88 29.34
C ALA A 108 19.66 10.01 29.99
N ASP A 109 20.58 10.61 29.22
CA ASP A 109 21.27 11.85 29.63
C ASP A 109 20.32 13.05 29.52
N GLU A 110 20.59 14.12 30.24
CA GLU A 110 19.77 15.35 30.20
C GLU A 110 19.77 16.01 28.82
N THR A 111 20.83 15.85 28.02
CA THR A 111 20.95 16.33 26.65
C THR A 111 20.57 15.30 25.60
N ALA A 112 20.17 14.11 26.04
CA ALA A 112 19.77 13.04 25.11
C ALA A 112 18.51 13.44 24.31
N LEU A 113 18.49 13.06 23.04
CA LEU A 113 17.36 13.37 22.15
C LEU A 113 16.02 12.95 22.76
N PHE A 114 15.95 11.76 23.35
CA PHE A 114 14.69 11.26 23.93
C PHE A 114 14.25 12.10 25.13
N GLN A 115 15.20 12.51 25.99
CA GLN A 115 14.89 13.38 27.13
C GLN A 115 14.43 14.77 26.69
N ILE A 116 15.03 15.34 25.65
CA ILE A 116 14.60 16.62 25.08
C ILE A 116 13.16 16.50 24.54
N ILE A 117 12.86 15.46 23.77
CA ILE A 117 11.50 15.25 23.23
C ILE A 117 10.48 15.09 24.37
N ASN A 118 10.81 14.35 25.42
CA ASN A 118 9.97 14.23 26.63
C ASN A 118 9.61 15.60 27.22
N GLN A 119 10.57 16.50 27.38
CA GLN A 119 10.36 17.83 27.94
C GLN A 119 9.54 18.76 27.01
N LEU A 120 9.49 18.48 25.71
CA LEU A 120 8.68 19.22 24.75
C LEU A 120 7.18 18.92 24.87
N ASN A 121 6.77 17.87 25.56
CA ASN A 121 5.38 17.38 25.67
C ASN A 121 4.67 17.33 24.31
N PRO A 122 5.16 16.53 23.35
CA PRO A 122 4.69 16.56 21.98
C PRO A 122 3.26 16.02 21.83
N LEU A 123 2.58 16.41 20.74
CA LEU A 123 1.54 15.60 20.17
C LEU A 123 2.19 14.34 19.56
N VAL A 124 1.74 13.16 19.93
CA VAL A 124 2.25 11.91 19.34
C VAL A 124 1.20 11.31 18.39
N ILE A 125 1.56 11.14 17.12
CA ILE A 125 0.77 10.43 16.11
C ILE A 125 1.38 9.04 15.97
N VAL A 126 0.57 8.01 16.14
CA VAL A 126 0.97 6.60 16.04
C VAL A 126 0.32 5.98 14.82
N ASP A 127 1.09 5.83 13.75
CA ASP A 127 0.62 5.21 12.53
C ASP A 127 0.64 3.68 12.65
N GLU A 128 -0.42 3.01 12.19
CA GLU A 128 -0.63 1.57 12.34
C GLU A 128 -0.43 1.11 13.80
N SER A 129 -1.13 1.72 14.73
CA SER A 129 -0.94 1.53 16.19
C SER A 129 -1.10 0.08 16.66
N HIS A 130 -1.66 -0.82 15.82
CA HIS A 130 -1.70 -2.24 16.09
C HIS A 130 -0.31 -2.90 16.16
N HIS A 131 0.73 -2.27 15.60
CA HIS A 131 2.13 -2.69 15.76
C HIS A 131 2.75 -2.24 17.09
N ALA A 132 2.16 -1.24 17.77
CA ALA A 132 2.63 -0.70 19.04
C ALA A 132 1.98 -1.38 20.26
N ARG A 133 1.78 -2.70 20.22
CA ARG A 133 1.02 -3.46 21.25
C ARG A 133 1.89 -4.11 22.34
N THR A 134 3.22 -4.01 22.24
CA THR A 134 4.11 -4.58 23.24
C THR A 134 4.27 -3.65 24.43
N ASP A 135 4.53 -4.21 25.62
CA ASP A 135 4.80 -3.42 26.84
C ASP A 135 5.94 -2.42 26.61
N LEU A 136 6.95 -2.80 25.84
CA LEU A 136 8.07 -1.93 25.46
C LEU A 136 7.62 -0.73 24.62
N SER A 137 6.65 -0.94 23.73
CA SER A 137 6.09 0.15 22.91
C SER A 137 5.24 1.11 23.74
N LEU A 138 4.51 0.59 24.72
CA LEU A 138 3.72 1.41 25.65
C LEU A 138 4.62 2.22 26.58
N GLU A 139 5.70 1.63 27.09
CA GLU A 139 6.74 2.33 27.86
C GLU A 139 7.38 3.46 27.03
N MET A 140 7.74 3.16 25.78
CA MET A 140 8.29 4.17 24.86
C MET A 140 7.31 5.33 24.66
N LEU A 141 6.03 5.05 24.41
CA LEU A 141 4.99 6.08 24.25
C LEU A 141 4.84 6.92 25.51
N SER A 142 4.84 6.29 26.69
CA SER A 142 4.82 7.01 27.99
C SER A 142 6.04 7.90 28.17
N ASN A 143 7.22 7.43 27.75
CA ASN A 143 8.48 8.18 27.88
C ASN A 143 8.56 9.42 26.95
N PHE A 144 7.72 9.53 25.91
CA PHE A 144 7.57 10.79 25.17
C PHE A 144 6.85 11.86 25.98
N ASN A 145 6.19 11.50 27.08
CA ASN A 145 5.38 12.41 27.89
C ASN A 145 4.38 13.22 27.05
N PRO A 146 3.55 12.56 26.22
CA PRO A 146 2.75 13.23 25.21
C PRO A 146 1.64 14.07 25.84
N CYS A 147 1.38 15.27 25.30
CA CYS A 147 0.19 16.04 25.65
C CYS A 147 -1.10 15.43 25.06
N PHE A 148 -0.99 14.69 23.97
CA PHE A 148 -2.06 13.95 23.31
C PHE A 148 -1.48 12.83 22.44
N VAL A 149 -2.16 11.68 22.38
CA VAL A 149 -1.81 10.57 21.48
C VAL A 149 -2.95 10.37 20.48
N LEU A 150 -2.63 10.45 19.20
CA LEU A 150 -3.54 10.18 18.10
C LEU A 150 -3.14 8.87 17.42
N ASP A 151 -3.98 7.85 17.55
CA ASP A 151 -3.80 6.58 16.87
C ASP A 151 -4.47 6.61 15.49
N LEU A 152 -3.69 6.31 14.45
CA LEU A 152 -4.18 6.05 13.10
C LEU A 152 -4.16 4.55 12.86
N THR A 153 -5.32 3.90 12.76
CA THR A 153 -5.41 2.46 12.61
C THR A 153 -6.73 2.02 11.97
N ALA A 154 -6.67 1.00 11.13
CA ALA A 154 -7.87 0.32 10.64
C ALA A 154 -8.51 -0.62 11.68
N THR A 155 -7.76 -1.00 12.75
CA THR A 155 -8.19 -1.94 13.78
C THR A 155 -8.06 -1.33 15.17
N PRO A 156 -8.96 -0.41 15.57
CA PRO A 156 -8.89 0.23 16.88
C PRO A 156 -9.04 -0.80 18.02
N LYS A 157 -8.48 -0.47 19.18
CA LYS A 157 -8.68 -1.24 20.42
C LYS A 157 -10.09 -0.99 20.95
N LYS A 158 -10.64 -1.95 21.74
CA LYS A 158 -11.97 -1.79 22.36
C LYS A 158 -12.04 -0.58 23.31
N GLU A 159 -10.93 -0.25 23.93
CA GLU A 159 -10.80 0.85 24.90
C GLU A 159 -10.44 2.19 24.25
N SER A 160 -10.26 2.25 22.95
CA SER A 160 -9.89 3.48 22.24
C SER A 160 -11.08 4.43 22.12
N ASN A 161 -10.86 5.71 22.37
CA ASN A 161 -11.80 6.76 22.02
C ASN A 161 -11.72 7.01 20.51
N ILE A 162 -12.75 6.57 19.78
CA ILE A 162 -12.83 6.79 18.34
C ILE A 162 -13.35 8.21 18.11
N ILE A 163 -12.48 9.11 17.65
CA ILE A 163 -12.80 10.51 17.37
C ILE A 163 -13.22 10.73 15.92
N SER A 164 -12.80 9.86 15.01
CA SER A 164 -13.19 9.86 13.60
C SER A 164 -13.16 8.44 13.07
N TYR A 165 -14.15 8.08 12.30
CA TYR A 165 -14.25 6.79 11.63
C TYR A 165 -14.70 7.02 10.19
N VAL A 166 -13.95 6.45 9.25
CA VAL A 166 -14.27 6.47 7.82
C VAL A 166 -14.57 5.04 7.41
N ASP A 167 -15.80 4.78 7.04
CA ASP A 167 -16.21 3.46 6.57
C ASP A 167 -15.93 3.25 5.08
N ALA A 168 -16.07 2.01 4.64
CA ALA A 168 -15.85 1.64 3.25
C ALA A 168 -16.84 2.30 2.28
N VAL A 169 -18.07 2.57 2.72
CA VAL A 169 -19.08 3.24 1.90
C VAL A 169 -18.66 4.67 1.61
N GLN A 170 -18.13 5.37 2.62
CA GLN A 170 -17.57 6.71 2.44
C GLN A 170 -16.39 6.69 1.48
N LEU A 171 -15.44 5.74 1.64
CA LEU A 171 -14.31 5.60 0.73
C LEU A 171 -14.74 5.33 -0.72
N LYS A 172 -15.80 4.55 -0.91
CA LYS A 172 -16.37 4.28 -2.23
C LYS A 172 -17.05 5.53 -2.81
N THR A 173 -17.83 6.24 -2.01
CA THR A 173 -18.51 7.47 -2.42
C THR A 173 -17.52 8.57 -2.83
N GLU A 174 -16.40 8.65 -2.13
CA GLU A 174 -15.31 9.58 -2.43
C GLU A 174 -14.36 9.07 -3.55
N HIS A 175 -14.73 7.99 -4.24
CA HIS A 175 -13.94 7.39 -5.33
C HIS A 175 -12.48 7.07 -4.94
N MET A 176 -12.25 6.68 -3.68
CA MET A 176 -10.92 6.35 -3.18
C MET A 176 -10.55 4.88 -3.42
N VAL A 177 -11.55 4.01 -3.63
CA VAL A 177 -11.35 2.56 -3.74
C VAL A 177 -12.05 1.95 -4.94
N LYS A 178 -11.40 0.95 -5.54
CA LYS A 178 -11.91 0.12 -6.64
C LYS A 178 -12.79 -0.99 -6.08
N LEU A 179 -14.09 -0.85 -6.21
CA LEU A 179 -15.10 -1.82 -5.78
C LEU A 179 -16.17 -2.02 -6.86
N PRO A 180 -16.72 -3.23 -7.02
CA PRO A 180 -16.49 -4.44 -6.20
C PRO A 180 -15.15 -5.10 -6.46
N VAL A 181 -14.76 -6.01 -5.58
CA VAL A 181 -13.67 -6.95 -5.80
C VAL A 181 -14.24 -8.18 -6.50
N ILE A 182 -13.73 -8.52 -7.66
CA ILE A 182 -14.13 -9.71 -8.42
C ILE A 182 -13.12 -10.82 -8.13
N VAL A 183 -13.61 -11.97 -7.66
CA VAL A 183 -12.77 -13.09 -7.28
C VAL A 183 -13.01 -14.26 -8.23
N TYR A 184 -11.95 -14.73 -8.90
CA TYR A 184 -11.96 -15.89 -9.77
C TYR A 184 -11.16 -17.03 -9.15
N ASN A 185 -11.73 -18.25 -9.16
CA ASN A 185 -10.98 -19.47 -8.89
C ASN A 185 -10.71 -20.22 -10.19
N ARG A 186 -9.52 -20.78 -10.31
CA ARG A 186 -9.10 -21.56 -11.48
C ARG A 186 -8.59 -22.93 -11.01
N ASP A 187 -8.62 -23.88 -11.92
CA ASP A 187 -8.23 -25.26 -11.62
C ASP A 187 -6.71 -25.40 -11.50
N SER A 188 -5.95 -24.51 -12.12
CA SER A 188 -4.49 -24.56 -12.13
C SER A 188 -3.82 -23.19 -11.97
N GLN A 189 -2.57 -23.18 -11.49
CA GLN A 189 -1.74 -21.99 -11.45
C GLN A 189 -1.43 -21.45 -12.86
N THR A 190 -1.43 -22.31 -13.88
CA THR A 190 -1.21 -21.90 -15.26
C THR A 190 -2.38 -21.08 -15.77
N GLU A 191 -3.60 -21.50 -15.49
CA GLU A 191 -4.80 -20.73 -15.82
C GLU A 191 -4.84 -19.37 -15.08
N VAL A 192 -4.50 -19.34 -13.77
CA VAL A 192 -4.36 -18.08 -13.03
C VAL A 192 -3.39 -17.12 -13.71
N LEU A 193 -2.24 -17.65 -14.16
CA LEU A 193 -1.22 -16.84 -14.82
C LEU A 193 -1.73 -16.25 -16.13
N THR A 194 -2.33 -17.11 -16.95
CA THR A 194 -2.86 -16.74 -18.26
C THR A 194 -3.96 -15.70 -18.16
N ASP A 195 -4.98 -16.00 -17.36
CA ASP A 195 -6.12 -15.12 -17.19
C ASP A 195 -5.71 -13.77 -16.60
N ALA A 196 -4.72 -13.75 -15.72
CA ALA A 196 -4.19 -12.50 -15.19
C ALA A 196 -3.50 -11.64 -16.27
N ILE A 197 -2.80 -12.29 -17.23
CA ILE A 197 -2.17 -11.61 -18.37
C ILE A 197 -3.25 -11.05 -19.31
N ASP A 198 -4.24 -11.87 -19.68
CA ASP A 198 -5.31 -11.47 -20.60
C ASP A 198 -6.18 -10.37 -20.00
N LEU A 199 -6.58 -10.51 -18.74
CA LEU A 199 -7.33 -9.48 -18.03
C LEU A 199 -6.55 -8.16 -17.95
N ARG A 200 -5.24 -8.22 -17.66
CA ARG A 200 -4.40 -7.03 -17.63
C ARG A 200 -4.35 -6.35 -19.02
N ASN A 201 -4.20 -7.13 -20.08
CA ASN A 201 -4.19 -6.60 -21.44
C ASN A 201 -5.51 -5.91 -21.79
N LYS A 202 -6.63 -6.55 -21.47
CA LYS A 202 -7.97 -5.97 -21.68
C LYS A 202 -8.18 -4.68 -20.85
N LEU A 203 -7.71 -4.65 -19.60
CA LEU A 203 -7.77 -3.43 -18.77
C LEU A 203 -6.87 -2.31 -19.34
N GLU A 204 -5.74 -2.64 -19.98
CA GLU A 204 -4.90 -1.62 -20.64
C GLU A 204 -5.58 -1.04 -21.88
N GLU A 205 -6.32 -1.82 -22.64
CA GLU A 205 -7.15 -1.32 -23.75
C GLU A 205 -8.19 -0.32 -23.23
N TYR A 206 -8.90 -0.67 -22.15
CA TYR A 206 -9.86 0.21 -21.51
C TYR A 206 -9.20 1.48 -20.94
N ALA A 207 -8.03 1.34 -20.32
CA ALA A 207 -7.26 2.47 -19.80
C ALA A 207 -6.81 3.43 -20.92
N ASN A 208 -6.42 2.92 -22.08
CA ASN A 208 -6.07 3.73 -23.25
C ASN A 208 -7.28 4.47 -23.82
N ALA A 209 -8.45 3.82 -23.86
CA ALA A 209 -9.70 4.47 -24.26
C ALA A 209 -10.11 5.58 -23.28
N GLU A 210 -9.97 5.33 -21.98
CA GLU A 210 -10.22 6.31 -20.92
C GLU A 210 -9.24 7.50 -21.02
N TYR A 211 -7.94 7.22 -21.23
CA TYR A 211 -6.92 8.27 -21.43
C TYR A 211 -7.24 9.18 -22.61
N SER A 212 -7.64 8.60 -23.73
CA SER A 212 -8.00 9.36 -24.93
C SER A 212 -9.18 10.31 -24.71
N ARG A 213 -10.08 9.98 -23.75
CA ARG A 213 -11.27 10.78 -23.42
C ARG A 213 -11.03 11.81 -22.34
N THR A 214 -10.26 11.44 -21.31
CA THR A 214 -10.15 12.20 -20.05
C THR A 214 -8.78 12.81 -19.83
N GLY A 215 -7.75 12.38 -20.58
CA GLY A 215 -6.34 12.74 -20.34
C GLY A 215 -5.75 12.10 -19.07
N LYS A 216 -6.48 11.22 -18.36
CA LYS A 216 -6.01 10.55 -17.16
C LYS A 216 -5.31 9.25 -17.51
N TYR A 217 -4.00 9.24 -17.36
CA TYR A 217 -3.17 8.07 -17.65
C TYR A 217 -3.36 6.99 -16.59
N ILE A 218 -3.63 5.77 -17.05
CA ILE A 218 -3.72 4.57 -16.22
C ILE A 218 -2.93 3.47 -16.92
N ARG A 219 -2.08 2.77 -16.19
CA ARG A 219 -1.38 1.56 -16.65
C ARG A 219 -1.70 0.42 -15.70
N PRO A 220 -2.64 -0.50 -16.06
CA PRO A 220 -2.98 -1.62 -15.22
C PRO A 220 -1.78 -2.54 -14.97
N ILE A 221 -1.53 -2.82 -13.70
CA ILE A 221 -0.46 -3.70 -13.24
C ILE A 221 -1.08 -4.96 -12.64
N ALA A 222 -0.57 -6.13 -13.06
CA ALA A 222 -0.87 -7.40 -12.42
C ALA A 222 0.19 -7.71 -11.36
N LEU A 223 -0.27 -7.94 -10.14
CA LEU A 223 0.55 -8.33 -9.01
C LEU A 223 0.47 -9.83 -8.80
N PHE A 224 1.59 -10.53 -8.98
CA PHE A 224 1.71 -11.95 -8.76
C PHE A 224 2.30 -12.25 -7.38
N GLN A 225 1.59 -13.03 -6.59
CA GLN A 225 2.10 -13.55 -5.33
C GLN A 225 2.69 -14.94 -5.55
N ALA A 226 4.02 -15.02 -5.56
CA ALA A 226 4.77 -16.26 -5.68
C ALA A 226 4.87 -17.01 -4.34
N GLN A 227 5.21 -18.31 -4.42
CA GLN A 227 5.43 -19.15 -3.24
C GLN A 227 6.79 -18.87 -2.61
N PRO A 228 6.92 -18.96 -1.28
CA PRO A 228 8.23 -18.96 -0.60
C PRO A 228 9.11 -20.13 -1.06
N LYS A 229 10.43 -19.94 -1.05
CA LYS A 229 11.40 -21.03 -1.27
C LYS A 229 11.24 -22.09 -0.16
N GLY A 230 11.22 -23.37 -0.51
CA GLY A 230 11.21 -24.44 0.49
C GLY A 230 10.55 -25.77 0.10
N LYS A 231 9.90 -25.86 -1.08
CA LYS A 231 9.38 -27.11 -1.63
C LYS A 231 9.87 -27.28 -3.06
N GLU A 232 10.19 -28.53 -3.49
CA GLU A 232 10.71 -28.82 -4.84
C GLU A 232 9.79 -28.33 -5.96
N ASP A 233 8.48 -28.42 -5.76
CA ASP A 233 7.44 -28.00 -6.73
C ASP A 233 6.94 -26.57 -6.55
N ALA A 234 7.57 -25.77 -5.67
CA ALA A 234 7.11 -24.41 -5.42
C ALA A 234 7.32 -23.51 -6.64
N THR A 235 6.30 -22.74 -7.00
CA THR A 235 6.41 -21.67 -7.99
C THR A 235 7.06 -20.46 -7.33
N THR A 236 8.40 -20.46 -7.30
CA THR A 236 9.19 -19.36 -6.75
C THR A 236 9.14 -18.14 -7.66
N PHE A 237 9.57 -16.99 -7.14
CA PHE A 237 9.57 -15.76 -7.93
C PHE A 237 10.49 -15.84 -9.16
N GLU A 238 11.61 -16.61 -9.09
CA GLU A 238 12.49 -16.85 -10.24
C GLU A 238 11.80 -17.67 -11.33
N LYS A 239 11.18 -18.81 -10.97
CA LYS A 239 10.42 -19.65 -11.90
C LYS A 239 9.26 -18.88 -12.53
N LEU A 240 8.60 -18.03 -11.73
CA LEU A 240 7.49 -17.21 -12.20
C LEU A 240 7.96 -16.15 -13.21
N ARG A 241 9.07 -15.46 -12.94
CA ARG A 241 9.67 -14.54 -13.91
C ARG A 241 10.04 -15.25 -15.22
N GLU A 242 10.61 -16.45 -15.12
CA GLU A 242 10.96 -17.25 -16.29
C GLU A 242 9.72 -17.59 -17.12
N LYS A 243 8.63 -18.03 -16.49
CA LYS A 243 7.36 -18.30 -17.18
C LYS A 243 6.80 -17.05 -17.87
N LEU A 244 6.79 -15.90 -17.21
CA LEU A 244 6.31 -14.65 -17.79
C LEU A 244 7.16 -14.23 -19.00
N VAL A 245 8.48 -14.29 -18.89
CA VAL A 245 9.37 -13.80 -19.96
C VAL A 245 9.54 -14.81 -21.08
N LYS A 246 9.79 -16.11 -20.77
CA LYS A 246 10.09 -17.11 -21.80
C LYS A 246 8.85 -17.76 -22.36
N ASP A 247 7.89 -18.15 -21.51
CA ASP A 247 6.73 -18.92 -21.94
C ASP A 247 5.63 -17.99 -22.48
N ALA A 248 5.33 -16.90 -21.75
CA ALA A 248 4.34 -15.92 -22.17
C ALA A 248 4.90 -14.80 -23.08
N GLY A 249 6.23 -14.77 -23.32
CA GLY A 249 6.88 -13.82 -24.22
C GLY A 249 6.81 -12.35 -23.77
N ILE A 250 6.62 -12.09 -22.48
CA ILE A 250 6.54 -10.73 -21.94
C ILE A 250 7.94 -10.12 -21.92
N PRO A 251 8.13 -8.89 -22.41
CA PRO A 251 9.41 -8.20 -22.33
C PRO A 251 9.94 -8.12 -20.88
N ALA A 252 11.21 -8.44 -20.67
CA ALA A 252 11.79 -8.53 -19.34
C ALA A 252 11.71 -7.21 -18.54
N GLU A 253 11.76 -6.06 -19.22
CA GLU A 253 11.62 -4.73 -18.65
C GLU A 253 10.22 -4.43 -18.13
N GLN A 254 9.21 -5.20 -18.53
CA GLN A 254 7.84 -5.09 -18.02
C GLN A 254 7.62 -5.89 -16.73
N VAL A 255 8.58 -6.72 -16.32
CA VAL A 255 8.46 -7.60 -15.15
C VAL A 255 9.46 -7.16 -14.08
N ALA A 256 8.96 -6.80 -12.90
CA ALA A 256 9.79 -6.46 -11.76
C ALA A 256 9.54 -7.38 -10.56
N ILE A 257 10.58 -7.58 -9.75
CA ILE A 257 10.54 -8.40 -8.54
C ILE A 257 10.70 -7.53 -7.30
N ARG A 258 9.82 -7.74 -6.33
CA ARG A 258 9.94 -7.14 -4.99
C ARG A 258 9.75 -8.21 -3.93
N THR A 259 10.83 -8.65 -3.32
CA THR A 259 10.87 -9.56 -2.17
C THR A 259 11.62 -8.91 -1.01
N ALA A 260 11.84 -9.64 0.09
CA ALA A 260 12.67 -9.16 1.19
C ALA A 260 14.11 -8.88 0.74
N ASP A 261 14.65 -9.75 -0.13
CA ASP A 261 16.05 -9.71 -0.56
C ASP A 261 16.26 -8.97 -1.88
N VAL A 262 15.23 -8.90 -2.74
CA VAL A 262 15.31 -8.31 -4.09
C VAL A 262 14.37 -7.12 -4.17
N ASN A 263 14.88 -5.96 -4.54
CA ASN A 263 14.09 -4.74 -4.71
C ASN A 263 14.41 -4.06 -6.05
N GLU A 264 13.74 -4.48 -7.10
CA GLU A 264 13.85 -3.86 -8.44
C GLU A 264 12.98 -2.58 -8.57
N LEU A 265 12.18 -2.27 -7.53
CA LEU A 265 11.36 -1.04 -7.49
C LEU A 265 12.06 0.13 -6.80
N LYS A 266 13.33 -0.03 -6.39
CA LYS A 266 14.06 1.06 -5.74
C LYS A 266 14.24 2.23 -6.72
N ASN A 267 13.73 3.40 -6.33
CA ASN A 267 13.75 4.62 -7.14
C ASN A 267 12.91 4.54 -8.44
N VAL A 268 11.96 3.59 -8.54
CA VAL A 268 11.04 3.50 -9.66
C VAL A 268 9.73 4.19 -9.28
N ASP A 269 9.30 5.14 -10.08
CA ASP A 269 7.96 5.72 -10.00
C ASP A 269 7.00 4.87 -10.84
N LEU A 270 6.23 4.00 -10.16
CA LEU A 270 5.22 3.16 -10.82
C LEU A 270 4.05 3.96 -11.41
N MET A 271 3.89 5.22 -11.05
CA MET A 271 2.82 6.09 -11.59
C MET A 271 3.26 6.86 -12.83
N SER A 272 4.57 6.91 -13.12
CA SER A 272 5.09 7.57 -14.30
C SER A 272 4.60 6.92 -15.60
N PRO A 273 4.17 7.69 -16.59
CA PRO A 273 3.86 7.19 -17.94
C PRO A 273 5.05 6.48 -18.62
N ASP A 274 6.28 6.88 -18.30
CA ASP A 274 7.50 6.33 -18.90
C ASP A 274 7.90 4.99 -18.25
N CYS A 275 7.28 4.58 -17.15
CA CYS A 275 7.59 3.33 -16.49
C CYS A 275 7.07 2.13 -17.31
N PRO A 276 7.93 1.17 -17.70
CA PRO A 276 7.52 0.01 -18.50
C PRO A 276 6.82 -1.08 -17.70
N ILE A 277 6.91 -1.08 -16.37
CA ILE A 277 6.48 -2.21 -15.51
C ILE A 277 4.97 -2.40 -15.60
N ARG A 278 4.57 -3.64 -15.93
CA ARG A 278 3.18 -4.10 -16.04
C ARG A 278 2.88 -5.31 -15.16
N TYR A 279 3.93 -6.01 -14.77
CA TYR A 279 3.85 -7.23 -13.97
C TYR A 279 4.79 -7.11 -12.79
N LEU A 280 4.27 -7.32 -11.60
CA LEU A 280 5.04 -7.24 -10.37
C LEU A 280 4.98 -8.57 -9.63
N ILE A 281 6.12 -9.14 -9.31
CA ILE A 281 6.22 -10.40 -8.58
C ILE A 281 6.65 -10.11 -7.15
N THR A 282 5.88 -10.65 -6.20
CA THR A 282 6.18 -10.56 -4.77
C THR A 282 6.05 -11.91 -4.08
N VAL A 283 6.68 -12.06 -2.92
CA VAL A 283 6.39 -13.16 -1.98
C VAL A 283 5.64 -12.58 -0.78
N ASN A 284 6.29 -11.73 0.02
CA ASN A 284 5.71 -11.12 1.22
C ASN A 284 6.06 -9.62 1.36
N ALA A 285 6.80 -9.06 0.41
CA ALA A 285 7.49 -7.78 0.60
C ALA A 285 6.63 -6.53 0.34
N LEU A 286 5.38 -6.68 -0.09
CA LEU A 286 4.48 -5.55 -0.34
C LEU A 286 3.52 -5.28 0.84
N LYS A 287 3.83 -5.80 2.03
CA LYS A 287 2.97 -5.69 3.21
C LYS A 287 2.91 -4.26 3.74
N GLU A 288 4.03 -3.51 3.72
CA GLU A 288 4.11 -2.18 4.30
C GLU A 288 4.78 -1.18 3.35
N GLY A 289 4.28 0.06 3.35
CA GLY A 289 4.89 1.17 2.64
C GLY A 289 4.81 1.13 1.10
N TRP A 290 4.17 0.11 0.50
CA TRP A 290 3.93 0.06 -0.93
C TRP A 290 2.56 0.63 -1.28
N ASP A 291 2.53 1.51 -2.25
CA ASP A 291 1.33 2.15 -2.75
C ASP A 291 1.39 2.23 -4.28
N CYS A 292 0.42 1.62 -4.94
CA CYS A 292 0.31 1.69 -6.39
C CYS A 292 -1.16 1.57 -6.83
N PRO A 293 -1.88 2.68 -7.03
CA PRO A 293 -3.25 2.68 -7.52
C PRO A 293 -3.42 1.98 -8.88
N PHE A 294 -2.34 1.86 -9.66
CA PHE A 294 -2.35 1.14 -10.93
C PHE A 294 -2.34 -0.40 -10.80
N ALA A 295 -2.17 -0.95 -9.59
CA ALA A 295 -2.34 -2.37 -9.35
C ALA A 295 -3.84 -2.72 -9.35
N TYR A 296 -4.30 -3.45 -10.34
CA TYR A 296 -5.70 -3.86 -10.53
C TYR A 296 -5.93 -5.32 -10.20
N ILE A 297 -4.94 -6.16 -10.43
CA ILE A 297 -5.06 -7.61 -10.40
C ILE A 297 -4.12 -8.17 -9.34
N LEU A 298 -4.64 -9.02 -8.46
CA LEU A 298 -3.87 -9.87 -7.58
C LEU A 298 -4.02 -11.32 -8.02
N ALA A 299 -2.96 -11.91 -8.57
CA ALA A 299 -2.89 -13.32 -8.94
C ALA A 299 -2.11 -14.09 -7.87
N SER A 300 -2.81 -14.85 -7.02
CA SER A 300 -2.16 -15.62 -5.94
C SER A 300 -1.85 -17.04 -6.40
N LEU A 301 -0.55 -17.35 -6.46
CA LEU A 301 -0.03 -18.70 -6.72
C LEU A 301 0.44 -19.37 -5.42
N ALA A 302 0.21 -18.75 -4.28
CA ALA A 302 0.64 -19.23 -2.98
C ALA A 302 -0.28 -20.35 -2.47
N ASN A 303 0.30 -21.39 -1.90
CA ASN A 303 -0.44 -22.46 -1.21
C ASN A 303 -1.05 -21.96 0.11
N LYS A 304 -2.00 -22.73 0.68
CA LYS A 304 -2.84 -22.45 1.87
C LYS A 304 -2.14 -21.78 3.09
N THR A 305 -0.82 -21.81 3.21
CA THR A 305 -0.08 -21.36 4.39
C THR A 305 0.25 -19.86 4.41
N SER A 306 0.10 -19.13 3.31
CA SER A 306 0.45 -17.69 3.26
C SER A 306 -0.77 -16.76 3.22
N GLN A 307 -1.81 -17.08 3.94
CA GLN A 307 -3.14 -16.47 3.86
C GLN A 307 -3.24 -15.05 4.42
N VAL A 308 -2.45 -14.74 5.45
CA VAL A 308 -2.39 -13.40 6.05
C VAL A 308 -1.93 -12.34 5.00
N ASP A 309 -1.22 -12.80 3.99
CA ASP A 309 -0.61 -11.95 2.99
C ASP A 309 -1.62 -11.44 1.94
N VAL A 310 -2.62 -12.25 1.58
CA VAL A 310 -3.64 -11.86 0.59
C VAL A 310 -4.49 -10.70 1.11
N GLU A 311 -4.91 -10.73 2.36
CA GLU A 311 -5.71 -9.67 3.00
C GLU A 311 -4.97 -8.33 2.98
N GLN A 312 -3.70 -8.33 3.35
CA GLN A 312 -2.88 -7.11 3.40
C GLN A 312 -2.55 -6.55 2.02
N ILE A 313 -2.26 -7.43 1.05
CA ILE A 313 -1.97 -7.01 -0.32
C ILE A 313 -3.24 -6.51 -1.00
N LEU A 314 -4.39 -7.16 -0.73
CA LEU A 314 -5.67 -6.75 -1.29
C LEU A 314 -6.02 -5.30 -0.94
N GLY A 315 -5.89 -4.91 0.33
CA GLY A 315 -6.12 -3.53 0.76
C GLY A 315 -5.30 -2.49 -0.02
N ARG A 316 -4.15 -2.88 -0.57
CA ARG A 316 -3.27 -2.00 -1.34
C ARG A 316 -3.65 -1.90 -2.82
N ILE A 317 -4.23 -2.94 -3.41
CA ILE A 317 -4.74 -2.88 -4.78
C ILE A 317 -6.11 -2.20 -4.89
N LEU A 318 -6.80 -1.96 -3.78
CA LEU A 318 -8.12 -1.34 -3.78
C LEU A 318 -8.11 0.15 -4.13
N ARG A 319 -6.98 0.84 -4.05
CA ARG A 319 -6.93 2.29 -4.31
C ARG A 319 -7.27 2.62 -5.75
N LEU A 320 -8.25 3.52 -5.94
CA LEU A 320 -8.68 3.98 -7.25
C LEU A 320 -7.69 5.03 -7.79
N PRO A 321 -7.18 4.88 -9.03
CA PRO A 321 -6.33 5.90 -9.66
C PRO A 321 -7.02 7.26 -9.72
N HIS A 322 -6.26 8.32 -9.45
CA HIS A 322 -6.70 9.72 -9.52
C HIS A 322 -7.87 10.07 -8.57
N THR A 323 -8.27 9.18 -7.65
CA THR A 323 -9.43 9.37 -6.77
C THR A 323 -10.65 9.90 -7.53
N THR A 324 -10.95 9.28 -8.66
CA THR A 324 -12.02 9.70 -9.57
C THR A 324 -12.66 8.46 -10.18
N GLU A 325 -13.98 8.44 -10.26
CA GLU A 325 -14.70 7.42 -11.01
C GLU A 325 -14.30 7.44 -12.48
N HIS A 326 -13.97 6.27 -13.02
CA HIS A 326 -13.67 6.08 -14.43
C HIS A 326 -14.93 5.72 -15.18
N THR A 327 -15.03 6.15 -16.44
CA THR A 327 -16.23 5.95 -17.25
C THR A 327 -16.46 4.47 -17.58
N LEU A 328 -15.38 3.71 -17.73
CA LEU A 328 -15.45 2.26 -17.98
C LEU A 328 -15.50 1.52 -16.64
N PRO A 329 -16.61 0.81 -16.33
CA PRO A 329 -16.82 0.20 -15.02
C PRO A 329 -15.69 -0.74 -14.59
N SER A 330 -15.07 -1.46 -15.54
CA SER A 330 -13.96 -2.37 -15.25
C SER A 330 -12.73 -1.68 -14.68
N LEU A 331 -12.55 -0.37 -14.89
CA LEU A 331 -11.47 0.42 -14.30
C LEU A 331 -11.78 0.89 -12.86
N ASN A 332 -13.00 0.67 -12.39
CA ASN A 332 -13.43 0.97 -11.02
C ASN A 332 -13.44 -0.27 -10.12
N MET A 333 -12.98 -1.43 -10.62
CA MET A 333 -13.01 -2.71 -9.92
C MET A 333 -11.61 -3.24 -9.65
N SER A 334 -11.49 -4.10 -8.64
CA SER A 334 -10.28 -4.88 -8.37
C SER A 334 -10.53 -6.36 -8.65
N TYR A 335 -9.48 -7.07 -9.04
CA TYR A 335 -9.58 -8.45 -9.46
C TYR A 335 -8.63 -9.34 -8.67
N VAL A 336 -9.12 -10.48 -8.21
CA VAL A 336 -8.33 -11.50 -7.53
C VAL A 336 -8.49 -12.82 -8.25
N LEU A 337 -7.36 -13.40 -8.65
CA LEU A 337 -7.31 -14.73 -9.28
C LEU A 337 -6.55 -15.67 -8.35
N THR A 338 -7.07 -16.87 -8.14
CA THR A 338 -6.48 -17.90 -7.30
C THR A 338 -6.73 -19.29 -7.87
N SER A 339 -5.90 -20.27 -7.51
CA SER A 339 -6.10 -21.68 -7.78
C SER A 339 -6.17 -22.47 -6.48
N SER A 340 -7.17 -22.20 -5.68
CA SER A 340 -7.33 -22.82 -4.36
C SER A 340 -8.28 -24.02 -4.43
N ASN A 341 -7.83 -25.19 -3.96
CA ASN A 341 -8.68 -26.36 -3.77
C ASN A 341 -9.75 -26.15 -2.68
N ASP A 342 -9.61 -25.10 -1.88
CA ASP A 342 -10.54 -24.69 -0.84
C ASP A 342 -10.93 -23.23 -1.10
N PHE A 343 -11.68 -23.07 -2.18
CA PHE A 343 -12.09 -21.75 -2.66
C PHE A 343 -12.98 -21.03 -1.62
N GLU A 344 -13.91 -21.76 -1.01
CA GLU A 344 -14.79 -21.18 0.03
C GLU A 344 -14.00 -20.59 1.20
N ASP A 345 -12.95 -21.30 1.64
CA ASP A 345 -12.09 -20.82 2.71
C ASP A 345 -11.26 -19.60 2.28
N THR A 346 -10.77 -19.61 1.04
CA THR A 346 -10.07 -18.45 0.45
C THR A 346 -10.99 -17.23 0.35
N VAL A 347 -12.21 -17.41 -0.14
CA VAL A 347 -13.23 -16.34 -0.21
C VAL A 347 -13.59 -15.83 1.17
N ARG A 348 -13.85 -16.72 2.14
CA ARG A 348 -14.15 -16.29 3.53
C ARG A 348 -13.04 -15.44 4.13
N ARG A 349 -11.78 -15.66 3.76
CA ARG A 349 -10.63 -14.87 4.23
C ARG A 349 -10.53 -13.52 3.54
N ILE A 350 -10.76 -13.50 2.23
CA ILE A 350 -10.85 -12.23 1.49
C ILE A 350 -11.98 -11.38 2.09
N ILE A 351 -13.14 -11.99 2.30
CA ILE A 351 -14.29 -11.35 2.97
C ILE A 351 -13.92 -10.85 4.36
N LYS A 352 -13.29 -11.69 5.17
CA LYS A 352 -12.87 -11.29 6.52
C LYS A 352 -11.88 -10.13 6.49
N GLY A 353 -10.93 -10.14 5.56
CA GLY A 353 -10.01 -9.03 5.35
C GLY A 353 -10.72 -7.75 4.93
N LEU A 354 -11.67 -7.84 3.99
CA LEU A 354 -12.50 -6.72 3.58
C LEU A 354 -13.38 -6.23 4.74
N ASN A 355 -14.05 -7.12 5.48
CA ASN A 355 -14.87 -6.76 6.63
C ASN A 355 -14.05 -6.12 7.75
N ASN A 356 -12.82 -6.62 8.01
CA ASN A 356 -11.90 -5.99 8.94
C ASN A 356 -11.49 -4.58 8.50
N ALA A 357 -11.47 -4.32 7.20
CA ALA A 357 -11.26 -3.00 6.62
C ALA A 357 -12.55 -2.17 6.50
N GLY A 358 -13.69 -2.66 7.02
CA GLY A 358 -14.97 -1.95 7.05
C GLY A 358 -15.83 -2.12 5.79
N PHE A 359 -15.52 -3.06 4.89
CA PHE A 359 -16.33 -3.39 3.72
C PHE A 359 -17.45 -4.38 4.05
N SER A 360 -18.50 -4.38 3.27
CA SER A 360 -19.68 -5.23 3.45
C SER A 360 -19.78 -6.33 2.38
N ASP A 361 -20.67 -7.27 2.58
CA ASP A 361 -20.94 -8.38 1.64
C ASP A 361 -21.41 -7.92 0.25
N LYS A 362 -21.76 -6.65 0.07
CA LYS A 362 -22.14 -6.05 -1.21
C LYS A 362 -20.95 -5.56 -2.03
N ASP A 363 -19.76 -5.51 -1.43
CA ASP A 363 -18.55 -4.93 -2.02
C ASP A 363 -17.65 -5.96 -2.70
N TYR A 364 -18.09 -7.22 -2.79
CA TYR A 364 -17.40 -8.26 -3.55
C TYR A 364 -18.37 -9.11 -4.36
N ARG A 365 -17.89 -9.72 -5.42
CA ARG A 365 -18.63 -10.69 -6.24
C ARG A 365 -17.74 -11.92 -6.47
N ILE A 366 -18.36 -13.09 -6.34
CA ILE A 366 -17.72 -14.37 -6.66
C ILE A 366 -18.22 -14.75 -8.05
N SER A 367 -17.28 -14.98 -8.97
CA SER A 367 -17.61 -15.53 -10.27
C SER A 367 -17.62 -17.06 -10.15
N GLU A 368 -18.76 -17.69 -10.44
CA GLU A 368 -18.85 -19.15 -10.52
C GLU A 368 -18.07 -19.65 -11.75
N PRO A 369 -17.51 -20.88 -11.71
CA PRO A 369 -16.87 -21.45 -12.87
C PRO A 369 -17.91 -21.63 -14.00
N VAL A 370 -17.73 -20.89 -15.08
CA VAL A 370 -18.62 -20.99 -16.24
C VAL A 370 -18.19 -22.18 -17.09
N THR A 371 -19.13 -23.10 -17.35
CA THR A 371 -18.98 -24.08 -18.39
C THR A 371 -18.79 -23.38 -19.76
N PRO A 372 -17.74 -23.66 -20.51
CA PRO A 372 -17.40 -22.89 -21.69
C PRO A 372 -18.46 -23.03 -22.79
N LYS A 373 -19.11 -21.91 -23.16
CA LYS A 373 -19.77 -21.81 -24.47
C LYS A 373 -18.83 -21.07 -25.43
N PRO A 374 -18.66 -21.51 -26.67
CA PRO A 374 -17.78 -20.84 -27.60
C PRO A 374 -18.29 -19.44 -27.92
N ILE A 375 -17.52 -18.43 -27.59
CA ILE A 375 -17.79 -17.04 -27.95
C ILE A 375 -17.06 -16.77 -29.28
N VAL A 376 -17.82 -16.46 -30.30
CA VAL A 376 -17.30 -15.88 -31.52
C VAL A 376 -17.00 -14.42 -31.23
N PRO A 377 -15.78 -13.90 -31.45
CA PRO A 377 -15.49 -12.51 -31.21
C PRO A 377 -16.23 -11.65 -32.22
N ASN A 378 -17.27 -10.95 -31.76
CA ASN A 378 -17.82 -9.81 -32.52
C ASN A 378 -16.96 -8.59 -32.22
N PRO A 379 -16.47 -7.88 -33.23
CA PRO A 379 -15.84 -6.59 -33.02
C PRO A 379 -16.86 -5.63 -32.42
N ILE A 380 -16.63 -5.19 -31.19
CA ILE A 380 -17.46 -4.18 -30.54
C ILE A 380 -17.19 -2.86 -31.25
N GLN A 381 -18.09 -2.47 -32.15
CA GLN A 381 -18.20 -1.08 -32.58
C GLN A 381 -18.87 -0.30 -31.44
N LEU A 382 -18.07 0.50 -30.71
CA LEU A 382 -18.59 1.44 -29.73
C LEU A 382 -19.35 2.56 -30.46
N HIS A 383 -20.66 2.46 -30.51
CA HIS A 383 -21.52 3.58 -30.87
C HIS A 383 -21.73 4.46 -29.63
N ILE A 384 -21.61 5.78 -29.80
CA ILE A 384 -21.82 6.81 -28.77
C ILE A 384 -23.23 6.73 -28.15
N SER A 385 -24.20 6.08 -28.83
CA SER A 385 -25.56 5.84 -28.37
C SER A 385 -25.70 4.75 -27.27
N ASP A 386 -24.65 3.98 -26.99
CA ASP A 386 -24.70 2.90 -26.00
C ASP A 386 -24.38 3.36 -24.56
N LEU A 387 -24.25 4.67 -24.37
CA LEU A 387 -23.89 5.32 -23.10
C LEU A 387 -25.08 5.80 -22.27
N GLU A 388 -26.32 5.50 -22.68
CA GLU A 388 -27.48 5.76 -21.82
C GLU A 388 -27.65 4.67 -20.77
N PRO A 389 -27.92 5.01 -19.50
CA PRO A 389 -28.08 4.03 -18.42
C PRO A 389 -29.33 3.20 -18.65
N LYS A 390 -29.18 2.00 -19.18
CA LYS A 390 -30.24 0.98 -19.18
C LYS A 390 -30.28 0.29 -17.83
N GLN A 391 -31.49 0.21 -17.31
CA GLN A 391 -31.85 -0.55 -16.11
C GLN A 391 -31.37 -2.00 -16.19
N GLU A 392 -30.91 -2.50 -15.06
CA GLU A 392 -30.35 -3.83 -14.87
C GLU A 392 -31.31 -4.93 -15.35
N GLU A 393 -30.96 -5.57 -16.45
CA GLU A 393 -31.37 -6.96 -16.70
C GLU A 393 -30.13 -7.84 -16.50
N ASN A 394 -30.25 -8.76 -15.54
CA ASN A 394 -29.25 -9.76 -15.18
C ASN A 394 -28.83 -10.59 -16.41
N SER A 395 -27.65 -10.35 -16.95
CA SER A 395 -26.93 -11.33 -17.74
C SER A 395 -25.44 -11.21 -17.45
N THR A 396 -24.99 -11.97 -16.47
CA THR A 396 -23.57 -12.29 -16.27
C THR A 396 -23.10 -13.17 -17.42
N GLN A 397 -22.54 -12.58 -18.45
CA GLN A 397 -21.71 -13.33 -19.39
C GLN A 397 -20.24 -13.15 -18.99
N ASP A 398 -19.67 -14.24 -18.55
CA ASP A 398 -18.25 -14.39 -18.24
C ASP A 398 -17.47 -14.38 -19.55
N ASP A 399 -16.64 -13.37 -19.79
CA ASP A 399 -15.89 -13.19 -21.03
C ASP A 399 -14.59 -14.00 -21.08
N PHE A 400 -14.32 -14.84 -20.06
CA PHE A 400 -13.09 -15.63 -20.00
C PHE A 400 -13.32 -17.10 -20.36
N LYS A 401 -12.58 -17.58 -21.35
CA LYS A 401 -12.51 -19.01 -21.72
C LYS A 401 -11.35 -19.68 -21.02
N ASP A 402 -11.56 -20.91 -20.60
CA ASP A 402 -10.50 -21.82 -20.22
C ASP A 402 -9.58 -22.08 -21.43
N VAL A 403 -8.31 -21.66 -21.33
CA VAL A 403 -7.34 -21.81 -22.42
C VAL A 403 -6.14 -22.60 -21.91
N ASP A 404 -5.87 -23.72 -22.57
CA ASP A 404 -4.67 -24.54 -22.39
C ASP A 404 -3.40 -23.71 -22.70
N GLY A 405 -2.33 -23.86 -21.93
CA GLY A 405 -1.08 -23.08 -22.07
C GLY A 405 -0.42 -23.13 -23.42
N LYS A 406 -0.64 -24.23 -24.23
CA LYS A 406 -0.23 -24.30 -25.63
C LYS A 406 -1.05 -23.39 -26.54
N ALA A 407 -2.33 -23.30 -26.30
CA ALA A 407 -3.24 -22.45 -27.06
C ALA A 407 -2.92 -20.97 -26.87
N ILE A 408 -2.33 -20.59 -25.74
CA ILE A 408 -1.91 -19.21 -25.45
C ILE A 408 -0.68 -18.82 -26.25
N ALA A 409 0.34 -19.68 -26.28
CA ALA A 409 1.54 -19.42 -27.05
C ALA A 409 1.19 -19.28 -28.55
N GLU A 410 0.30 -20.14 -29.05
CA GLU A 410 -0.17 -20.11 -30.44
C GLU A 410 -1.05 -18.88 -30.73
N GLU A 411 -1.90 -18.44 -29.79
CA GLU A 411 -2.75 -17.26 -29.96
C GLU A 411 -1.96 -15.96 -29.84
N LEU A 412 -0.99 -15.90 -28.94
CA LEU A 412 -0.08 -14.75 -28.80
C LEU A 412 0.84 -14.63 -30.03
N GLU A 413 1.27 -15.75 -30.62
CA GLU A 413 2.03 -15.74 -31.85
C GLU A 413 1.19 -15.29 -33.05
N ARG A 414 -0.07 -15.73 -33.13
CA ARG A 414 -1.00 -15.33 -34.18
C ARG A 414 -1.32 -13.84 -34.15
N ARG A 415 -1.46 -13.26 -32.97
CA ARG A 415 -1.68 -11.80 -32.77
C ARG A 415 -0.45 -10.94 -33.03
N ARG A 416 0.76 -11.53 -33.02
CA ARG A 416 2.00 -10.85 -33.42
C ARG A 416 2.20 -10.78 -34.95
N GLN A 417 1.51 -11.59 -35.70
CA GLN A 417 1.62 -11.68 -37.16
C GLN A 417 0.49 -10.93 -37.90
N ALA A 418 -0.54 -10.43 -37.19
CA ALA A 418 -1.61 -9.59 -37.67
C ALA A 418 -1.39 -8.13 -37.25
#